data_513ff9462eea96dee2c24da8b4fc92ad
#
_entry.id   513ff9462eea96dee2c24da8b4fc92ad
#
_cell.length_a   1.000
_cell.length_b   1.000
_cell.length_c   1.000
_cell.angle_alpha   90.00
_cell.angle_beta   90.00
_cell.angle_gamma   90.00
#
_symmetry.space_group_name_H-M   'P 1'
#
loop_
_entity.id
_entity.type
_entity.pdbx_description
1 polymer ?
#
loop_
_entity_poly.entity_id
_entity_poly.type
_entity_poly.pdbx_seq_one_letter_code
_entity_poly.pdbx_strand_id
1 'polypeptide(L)'
;IVVDGKLIQGPSGISGEWGHNSMPEVEGLKRGRKCFCGRLDCVETWVSGPGLAKSYETQSQKALSALEISDLDVSGESMAGRVLDQYFEQLAGALAGVINVLDPDTLVLGGGVSNIKRLYQEVHTRLGRYVFSDHVGTRIVKAQHGDSSGVRGAAWLWP
;
A
#
# COMPACT_ATOMS: atom_id res chain seq x y z
N ILE A 1 10.74 -5.66 -7.99
CA ILE A 1 10.85 -4.75 -9.13
C ILE A 1 11.27 -5.57 -10.34
N VAL A 2 10.56 -5.41 -11.47
CA VAL A 2 10.86 -6.10 -12.73
C VAL A 2 11.12 -5.04 -13.80
N VAL A 3 12.23 -5.14 -14.51
CA VAL A 3 12.62 -4.26 -15.63
C VAL A 3 13.00 -5.15 -16.81
N ASP A 4 12.43 -4.88 -17.98
CA ASP A 4 12.65 -5.67 -19.21
C ASP A 4 12.43 -7.19 -19.00
N GLY A 5 11.40 -7.54 -18.24
CA GLY A 5 11.09 -8.94 -17.93
C GLY A 5 12.03 -9.61 -16.93
N LYS A 6 12.98 -8.88 -16.34
CA LYS A 6 13.96 -9.41 -15.39
C LYS A 6 13.74 -8.84 -14.00
N LEU A 7 13.81 -9.73 -12.99
CA LEU A 7 13.79 -9.31 -11.60
C LEU A 7 15.07 -8.55 -11.27
N ILE A 8 14.93 -7.34 -10.72
CA ILE A 8 16.09 -6.59 -10.21
C ILE A 8 16.63 -7.27 -8.95
N GLN A 9 17.91 -7.54 -8.95
CA GLN A 9 18.63 -8.06 -7.80
C GLN A 9 19.75 -7.10 -7.43
N GLY A 10 19.76 -6.67 -6.16
CA GLY A 10 20.86 -5.91 -5.58
C GLY A 10 21.83 -6.81 -4.82
N PRO A 11 23.00 -6.29 -4.42
CA PRO A 11 24.03 -7.06 -3.71
C PRO A 11 23.56 -7.59 -2.35
N SER A 12 22.57 -6.98 -1.75
CA SER A 12 22.00 -7.37 -0.45
C SER A 12 20.68 -8.14 -0.58
N GLY A 13 20.20 -8.39 -1.79
CA GLY A 13 18.92 -9.09 -2.03
C GLY A 13 17.66 -8.34 -1.55
N ILE A 14 17.75 -7.03 -1.30
CA ILE A 14 16.66 -6.22 -0.73
C ILE A 14 15.99 -5.28 -1.73
N SER A 15 16.17 -5.51 -3.03
CA SER A 15 15.55 -4.68 -4.05
C SER A 15 14.02 -4.76 -3.97
N GLY A 16 13.38 -3.63 -3.71
CA GLY A 16 11.94 -3.55 -3.57
C GLY A 16 11.42 -3.52 -2.13
N GLU A 17 12.30 -3.54 -1.12
CA GLU A 17 11.93 -3.43 0.31
C GLU A 17 11.48 -2.01 0.71
N TRP A 18 10.65 -1.38 -0.12
CA TRP A 18 10.15 -0.02 0.09
C TRP A 18 9.26 0.12 1.33
N GLY A 19 8.66 -0.98 1.77
CA GLY A 19 7.83 -1.04 2.97
C GLY A 19 8.57 -0.61 4.25
N HIS A 20 9.90 -0.73 4.25
CA HIS A 20 10.76 -0.27 5.35
C HIS A 20 11.36 1.12 5.15
N ASN A 21 10.99 1.86 4.11
CA ASN A 21 11.27 3.28 4.01
C ASN A 21 10.38 4.07 4.98
N SER A 22 10.82 5.28 5.35
CA SER A 22 10.00 6.18 6.17
C SER A 22 8.74 6.57 5.43
N MET A 23 7.62 6.54 6.12
CA MET A 23 6.35 7.05 5.58
C MET A 23 6.53 8.53 5.21
N PRO A 24 6.16 8.97 4.00
CA PRO A 24 6.22 10.38 3.62
C PRO A 24 5.25 11.24 4.45
N GLU A 25 5.40 12.56 4.34
CA GLU A 25 4.42 13.48 4.89
C GLU A 25 3.10 13.35 4.14
N VAL A 26 2.05 13.06 4.89
CA VAL A 26 0.68 12.95 4.39
C VAL A 26 -0.24 13.67 5.38
N GLU A 27 -1.21 14.40 4.86
CA GLU A 27 -2.14 15.16 5.68
C GLU A 27 -2.85 14.26 6.70
N GLY A 28 -2.88 14.70 7.96
CA GLY A 28 -3.53 13.99 9.06
C GLY A 28 -2.76 12.77 9.59
N LEU A 29 -1.55 12.49 9.10
CA LEU A 29 -0.73 11.38 9.60
C LEU A 29 -0.21 11.64 11.01
N LYS A 30 -0.63 10.83 11.98
CA LYS A 30 -0.13 10.87 13.36
C LYS A 30 1.00 9.88 13.53
N ARG A 31 2.24 10.34 13.40
CA ARG A 31 3.46 9.55 13.49
C ARG A 31 3.66 8.86 14.84
N GLY A 32 4.57 7.89 14.90
CA GLY A 32 5.01 7.20 16.12
C GLY A 32 4.77 5.69 16.13
N ARG A 33 4.46 5.08 14.99
CA ARG A 33 4.27 3.62 14.88
C ARG A 33 5.61 2.89 14.86
N LYS A 34 5.81 2.00 15.82
CA LYS A 34 6.99 1.12 15.86
C LYS A 34 6.89 0.04 14.77
N CYS A 35 7.95 -0.14 14.01
CA CYS A 35 8.14 -1.24 13.09
C CYS A 35 8.98 -2.35 13.74
N PHE A 36 8.76 -3.60 13.33
CA PHE A 36 9.57 -4.74 13.83
C PHE A 36 11.05 -4.62 13.44
N CYS A 37 11.39 -3.85 12.38
CA CYS A 37 12.78 -3.57 12.01
C CYS A 37 13.51 -2.61 12.96
N GLY A 38 12.87 -2.16 14.03
CA GLY A 38 13.41 -1.24 15.05
C GLY A 38 13.22 0.25 14.73
N ARG A 39 12.81 0.61 13.51
CA ARG A 39 12.54 2.00 13.12
C ARG A 39 11.10 2.42 13.44
N LEU A 40 10.85 3.73 13.37
CA LEU A 40 9.51 4.30 13.48
C LEU A 40 8.97 4.62 12.10
N ASP A 41 7.65 4.49 11.96
CA ASP A 41 6.88 4.94 10.81
C ASP A 41 7.37 4.42 9.45
N CYS A 42 7.76 3.15 9.42
CA CYS A 42 7.94 2.48 8.14
C CYS A 42 6.62 2.45 7.36
N VAL A 43 6.68 2.61 6.05
CA VAL A 43 5.52 2.57 5.13
C VAL A 43 4.59 1.39 5.45
N GLU A 44 5.15 0.20 5.67
CA GLU A 44 4.40 -1.01 5.99
C GLU A 44 3.50 -0.87 7.22
N THR A 45 3.93 -0.12 8.24
CA THR A 45 3.13 0.05 9.47
C THR A 45 1.83 0.85 9.24
N TRP A 46 1.70 1.49 8.09
CA TRP A 46 0.57 2.32 7.69
C TRP A 46 -0.25 1.69 6.57
N VAL A 47 0.41 1.24 5.49
CA VAL A 47 -0.26 0.84 4.24
C VAL A 47 -0.39 -0.67 4.05
N SER A 48 -0.14 -1.46 5.08
CA SER A 48 -0.46 -2.89 5.11
C SER A 48 -1.87 -3.14 5.66
N GLY A 49 -2.38 -4.37 5.52
CA GLY A 49 -3.63 -4.80 6.15
C GLY A 49 -3.62 -4.60 7.67
N PRO A 50 -2.58 -5.07 8.41
CA PRO A 50 -2.40 -4.76 9.83
C PRO A 50 -2.32 -3.26 10.12
N GLY A 51 -1.70 -2.46 9.24
CA GLY A 51 -1.63 -1.00 9.36
C GLY A 51 -3.00 -0.34 9.29
N LEU A 52 -3.86 -0.76 8.35
CA LEU A 52 -5.25 -0.32 8.25
C LEU A 52 -6.07 -0.72 9.48
N ALA A 53 -5.96 -1.98 9.91
CA ALA A 53 -6.61 -2.49 11.12
C ALA A 53 -6.23 -1.66 12.36
N LYS A 54 -4.95 -1.34 12.51
CA LYS A 54 -4.46 -0.50 13.61
C LYS A 54 -4.97 0.94 13.55
N SER A 55 -5.11 1.50 12.35
CA SER A 55 -5.72 2.83 12.16
C SER A 55 -7.17 2.84 12.63
N TYR A 56 -7.93 1.82 12.26
CA TYR A 56 -9.33 1.68 12.66
C TYR A 56 -9.47 1.46 14.16
N GLU A 57 -8.70 0.52 14.74
CA GLU A 57 -8.70 0.25 16.18
C GLU A 57 -8.42 1.51 17.00
N THR A 58 -7.43 2.30 16.57
CA THR A 58 -7.04 3.54 17.30
C THR A 58 -8.18 4.56 17.33
N GLN A 59 -9.01 4.64 16.28
CA GLN A 59 -10.07 5.63 16.16
C GLN A 59 -11.41 5.14 16.70
N SER A 60 -11.73 3.85 16.53
CA SER A 60 -13.01 3.25 16.87
C SER A 60 -13.02 2.49 18.20
N GLN A 61 -11.84 2.18 18.77
CA GLN A 61 -11.65 1.28 19.91
C GLN A 61 -12.12 -0.16 19.64
N LYS A 62 -12.29 -0.54 18.36
CA LYS A 62 -12.71 -1.88 17.93
C LYS A 62 -11.62 -2.50 17.06
N ALA A 63 -11.24 -3.73 17.39
CA ALA A 63 -10.28 -4.50 16.58
C ALA A 63 -11.03 -5.22 15.45
N LEU A 64 -10.79 -4.81 14.21
CA LEU A 64 -11.33 -5.41 13.00
C LEU A 64 -10.22 -5.65 11.99
N SER A 65 -10.38 -6.66 11.15
CA SER A 65 -9.51 -6.91 10.00
C SER A 65 -9.77 -5.90 8.88
N ALA A 66 -8.82 -5.76 7.97
CA ALA A 66 -8.99 -4.89 6.80
C ALA A 66 -10.21 -5.25 5.95
N LEU A 67 -10.58 -6.54 5.87
CA LEU A 67 -11.77 -7.00 5.15
C LEU A 67 -13.04 -6.54 5.84
N GLU A 68 -13.16 -6.76 7.15
CA GLU A 68 -14.33 -6.31 7.93
C GLU A 68 -14.51 -4.79 7.87
N ILE A 69 -13.40 -4.03 7.90
CA ILE A 69 -13.46 -2.56 7.73
C ILE A 69 -13.99 -2.19 6.33
N SER A 70 -13.56 -2.91 5.30
CA SER A 70 -14.07 -2.70 3.93
C SER A 70 -15.55 -3.03 3.81
N ASP A 71 -16.02 -4.09 4.46
CA ASP A 71 -17.43 -4.48 4.45
C ASP A 71 -18.31 -3.44 5.19
N LEU A 72 -17.81 -2.86 6.29
CA LEU A 72 -18.47 -1.76 7.00
C LEU A 72 -18.56 -0.51 6.13
N ASP A 73 -17.51 -0.15 5.37
CA ASP A 73 -17.54 0.97 4.44
C ASP A 73 -18.59 0.76 3.35
N VAL A 74 -18.65 -0.44 2.77
CA VAL A 74 -19.67 -0.80 1.77
C VAL A 74 -21.09 -0.68 2.35
N SER A 75 -21.29 -1.00 3.63
CA SER A 75 -22.58 -0.85 4.33
C SER A 75 -22.90 0.59 4.72
N GLY A 76 -21.98 1.55 4.48
CA GLY A 76 -22.18 2.97 4.76
C GLY A 76 -21.75 3.39 6.19
N GLU A 77 -20.95 2.59 6.90
CA GLU A 77 -20.45 2.97 8.22
C GLU A 77 -19.42 4.11 8.09
N SER A 78 -19.72 5.26 8.69
CA SER A 78 -18.99 6.51 8.48
C SER A 78 -17.55 6.51 9.01
N MET A 79 -17.26 5.76 10.07
CA MET A 79 -15.90 5.65 10.63
C MET A 79 -15.01 4.81 9.70
N ALA A 80 -15.53 3.69 9.19
CA ALA A 80 -14.82 2.85 8.23
C ALA A 80 -14.48 3.64 6.95
N GLY A 81 -15.46 4.40 6.44
CA GLY A 81 -15.25 5.28 5.29
C GLY A 81 -14.11 6.28 5.52
N ARG A 82 -14.12 7.01 6.65
CA ARG A 82 -13.06 7.98 6.97
C ARG A 82 -11.67 7.32 7.12
N VAL A 83 -11.62 6.17 7.77
CA VAL A 83 -10.34 5.45 7.97
C VAL A 83 -9.80 4.94 6.63
N LEU A 84 -10.66 4.46 5.74
CA LEU A 84 -10.26 4.04 4.39
C LEU A 84 -9.81 5.23 3.54
N ASP A 85 -10.48 6.38 3.61
CA ASP A 85 -10.06 7.58 2.89
C ASP A 85 -8.67 8.05 3.34
N GLN A 86 -8.38 8.02 4.65
CA GLN A 86 -7.04 8.28 5.17
C GLN A 86 -6.01 7.24 4.69
N TYR A 87 -6.41 5.97 4.66
CA TYR A 87 -5.56 4.89 4.16
C TYR A 87 -5.22 5.08 2.68
N PHE A 88 -6.19 5.46 1.83
CA PHE A 88 -5.94 5.72 0.41
C PHE A 88 -5.00 6.90 0.20
N GLU A 89 -5.12 7.94 1.01
CA GLU A 89 -4.21 9.09 1.00
C GLU A 89 -2.78 8.66 1.37
N GLN A 90 -2.63 7.87 2.44
CA GLN A 90 -1.36 7.33 2.89
C GLN A 90 -0.70 6.43 1.83
N LEU A 91 -1.50 5.57 1.21
CA LEU A 91 -1.02 4.67 0.16
C LEU A 91 -0.58 5.45 -1.08
N ALA A 92 -1.33 6.48 -1.49
CA ALA A 92 -0.97 7.34 -2.62
C ALA A 92 0.37 8.05 -2.37
N GLY A 93 0.55 8.67 -1.19
CA GLY A 93 1.81 9.31 -0.82
C GLY A 93 2.99 8.34 -0.81
N ALA A 94 2.80 7.13 -0.26
CA ALA A 94 3.84 6.11 -0.23
C ALA A 94 4.21 5.59 -1.64
N LEU A 95 3.21 5.32 -2.50
CA LEU A 95 3.44 4.86 -3.88
C LEU A 95 4.09 5.93 -4.75
N ALA A 96 3.78 7.20 -4.51
CA ALA A 96 4.42 8.30 -5.23
C ALA A 96 5.94 8.30 -5.07
N GLY A 97 6.46 7.90 -3.91
CA GLY A 97 7.90 7.73 -3.71
C GLY A 97 8.51 6.68 -4.66
N VAL A 98 7.79 5.60 -4.94
CA VAL A 98 8.20 4.58 -5.92
C VAL A 98 8.10 5.12 -7.33
N ILE A 99 7.00 5.82 -7.65
CA ILE A 99 6.79 6.41 -8.99
C ILE A 99 7.84 7.46 -9.29
N ASN A 100 8.13 8.38 -8.37
CA ASN A 100 9.13 9.44 -8.55
C ASN A 100 10.57 8.92 -8.75
N VAL A 101 10.86 7.68 -8.35
CA VAL A 101 12.20 7.08 -8.48
C VAL A 101 12.31 6.15 -9.70
N LEU A 102 11.25 5.38 -9.98
CA LEU A 102 11.28 4.30 -10.96
C LEU A 102 10.43 4.57 -12.20
N ASP A 103 9.45 5.49 -12.12
CA ASP A 103 8.47 5.76 -13.16
C ASP A 103 7.93 4.47 -13.82
N PRO A 104 7.36 3.54 -13.05
CA PRO A 104 6.98 2.24 -13.57
C PRO A 104 5.71 2.32 -14.44
N ASP A 105 5.62 1.53 -15.49
CA ASP A 105 4.38 1.39 -16.28
C ASP A 105 3.19 0.89 -15.42
N THR A 106 3.48 0.01 -14.46
CA THR A 106 2.43 -0.64 -13.69
C THR A 106 2.88 -0.98 -12.27
N LEU A 107 2.04 -0.62 -11.30
CA LEU A 107 2.12 -1.08 -9.91
C LEU A 107 1.05 -2.16 -9.69
N VAL A 108 1.50 -3.37 -9.35
CA VAL A 108 0.62 -4.50 -9.08
C VAL A 108 0.42 -4.65 -7.58
N LEU A 109 -0.81 -4.49 -7.10
CA LEU A 109 -1.15 -4.63 -5.70
C LEU A 109 -1.63 -6.05 -5.40
N GLY A 110 -0.98 -6.70 -4.44
CA GLY A 110 -1.32 -8.03 -3.95
C GLY A 110 -1.68 -8.04 -2.46
N GLY A 111 -1.96 -9.21 -1.93
CA GLY A 111 -2.37 -9.39 -0.53
C GLY A 111 -3.82 -9.01 -0.26
N GLY A 112 -4.29 -9.18 0.98
CA GLY A 112 -5.69 -9.03 1.35
C GLY A 112 -6.29 -7.65 1.06
N VAL A 113 -5.50 -6.57 1.24
CA VAL A 113 -5.97 -5.19 1.01
C VAL A 113 -6.26 -4.92 -0.46
N SER A 114 -5.63 -5.64 -1.39
CA SER A 114 -5.89 -5.52 -2.83
C SER A 114 -7.32 -5.91 -3.24
N ASN A 115 -8.08 -6.52 -2.33
CA ASN A 115 -9.49 -6.86 -2.54
C ASN A 115 -10.45 -5.68 -2.33
N ILE A 116 -10.00 -4.58 -1.74
CA ILE A 116 -10.80 -3.37 -1.55
C ILE A 116 -11.03 -2.70 -2.92
N LYS A 117 -12.25 -2.77 -3.44
CA LYS A 117 -12.56 -2.30 -4.80
C LYS A 117 -12.30 -0.81 -5.00
N ARG A 118 -12.66 0.03 -4.02
CA ARG A 118 -12.46 1.48 -4.07
C ARG A 118 -10.97 1.87 -4.17
N LEU A 119 -10.08 1.05 -3.65
CA LEU A 119 -8.64 1.34 -3.52
C LEU A 119 -8.04 1.86 -4.84
N TYR A 120 -8.32 1.21 -5.95
CA TYR A 120 -7.67 1.49 -7.23
C TYR A 120 -7.99 2.88 -7.76
N GLN A 121 -9.27 3.25 -7.76
CA GLN A 121 -9.71 4.57 -8.20
C GLN A 121 -9.29 5.66 -7.21
N GLU A 122 -9.51 5.43 -5.93
CA GLU A 122 -9.24 6.41 -4.86
C GLU A 122 -7.74 6.74 -4.76
N VAL A 123 -6.88 5.74 -4.84
CA VAL A 123 -5.42 5.96 -4.82
C VAL A 123 -4.98 6.67 -6.09
N HIS A 124 -5.42 6.24 -7.27
CA HIS A 124 -5.03 6.87 -8.53
C HIS A 124 -5.40 8.36 -8.57
N THR A 125 -6.58 8.72 -8.10
CA THR A 125 -7.05 10.12 -8.05
C THR A 125 -6.18 10.99 -7.13
N ARG A 126 -5.57 10.39 -6.08
CA ARG A 126 -4.75 11.11 -5.11
C ARG A 126 -3.28 11.23 -5.50
N LEU A 127 -2.78 10.36 -6.40
CA LEU A 127 -1.36 10.35 -6.80
C LEU A 127 -0.83 11.69 -7.30
N GLY A 128 -1.63 12.43 -8.06
CA GLY A 128 -1.24 13.72 -8.62
C GLY A 128 -0.82 14.79 -7.60
N ARG A 129 -1.14 14.59 -6.31
CA ARG A 129 -0.69 15.49 -5.23
C ARG A 129 0.76 15.22 -4.79
N TYR A 130 1.29 14.04 -5.08
CA TYR A 130 2.55 13.52 -4.54
C TYR A 130 3.57 13.18 -5.63
N VAL A 131 3.12 12.89 -6.83
CA VAL A 131 4.00 12.59 -7.97
C VAL A 131 4.51 13.88 -8.59
N PHE A 132 5.81 13.95 -8.83
CA PHE A 132 6.46 15.10 -9.49
C PHE A 132 6.24 15.05 -11.00
N SER A 133 4.98 15.19 -11.42
CA SER A 133 4.58 15.26 -12.83
C SER A 133 3.19 15.87 -12.97
N ASP A 134 2.92 16.56 -14.04
CA ASP A 134 1.58 17.07 -14.40
C ASP A 134 0.63 15.93 -14.82
N HIS A 135 1.17 14.74 -15.10
CA HIS A 135 0.43 13.58 -15.52
C HIS A 135 1.01 12.31 -14.89
N VAL A 136 0.16 11.46 -14.34
CA VAL A 136 0.53 10.16 -13.77
C VAL A 136 0.12 9.06 -14.73
N GLY A 137 1.09 8.53 -15.48
CA GLY A 137 0.87 7.45 -16.46
C GLY A 137 0.89 6.05 -15.84
N THR A 138 1.45 5.89 -14.64
CA THR A 138 1.54 4.61 -13.92
C THR A 138 0.16 4.01 -13.66
N ARG A 139 -0.06 2.79 -14.10
CA ARG A 139 -1.30 2.05 -13.82
C ARG A 139 -1.20 1.35 -12.45
N ILE A 140 -2.26 1.43 -11.65
CA ILE A 140 -2.40 0.64 -10.42
C ILE A 140 -3.40 -0.48 -10.70
N VAL A 141 -2.94 -1.73 -10.60
CA VAL A 141 -3.76 -2.90 -10.92
C VAL A 141 -3.75 -3.94 -9.81
N LYS A 142 -4.80 -4.74 -9.74
CA LYS A 142 -4.88 -5.88 -8.84
C LYS A 142 -4.03 -7.03 -9.35
N ALA A 143 -3.35 -7.74 -8.44
CA ALA A 143 -2.65 -8.96 -8.77
C ALA A 143 -3.62 -10.02 -9.34
N GLN A 144 -3.25 -10.63 -10.47
CA GLN A 144 -4.09 -11.59 -11.18
C GLN A 144 -4.47 -12.82 -10.32
N HIS A 145 -3.59 -13.21 -9.39
CA HIS A 145 -3.79 -14.37 -8.52
C HIS A 145 -4.18 -13.96 -7.08
N GLY A 146 -4.66 -12.72 -6.90
CA GLY A 146 -5.13 -12.20 -5.62
C GLY A 146 -4.07 -12.21 -4.52
N ASP A 147 -4.47 -12.60 -3.32
CA ASP A 147 -3.61 -12.68 -2.13
C ASP A 147 -2.56 -13.80 -2.19
N SER A 148 -2.78 -14.81 -3.04
CA SER A 148 -1.84 -15.93 -3.25
C SER A 148 -0.68 -15.60 -4.20
N SER A 149 -0.64 -14.41 -4.80
CA SER A 149 0.36 -14.03 -5.80
C SER A 149 1.80 -14.15 -5.29
N GLY A 150 2.07 -13.78 -4.04
CA GLY A 150 3.39 -13.88 -3.44
C GLY A 150 3.87 -15.33 -3.28
N VAL A 151 3.01 -16.21 -2.79
CA VAL A 151 3.31 -17.65 -2.63
C VAL A 151 3.57 -18.31 -3.97
N ARG A 152 2.75 -17.99 -4.99
CA ARG A 152 2.94 -18.50 -6.35
C ARG A 152 4.25 -17.99 -6.95
N GLY A 153 4.56 -16.70 -6.79
CA GLY A 153 5.83 -16.12 -7.24
C GLY A 153 7.03 -16.79 -6.60
N ALA A 154 6.98 -17.07 -5.30
CA ALA A 154 8.04 -17.78 -4.60
C ALA A 154 8.23 -19.22 -5.13
N ALA A 155 7.13 -19.93 -5.45
CA ALA A 155 7.19 -21.27 -6.02
C ALA A 155 7.84 -21.31 -7.41
N TRP A 156 7.79 -20.21 -8.16
CA TRP A 156 8.43 -20.10 -9.49
C TRP A 156 9.94 -19.81 -9.44
N LEU A 157 10.50 -19.57 -8.26
CA LEU A 157 11.95 -19.37 -8.09
C LEU A 157 12.72 -20.71 -8.07
N TRP A 158 12.01 -21.84 -7.96
CA TRP A 158 12.60 -23.17 -8.04
C TRP A 158 12.42 -23.73 -9.44
N PRO A 159 13.50 -24.27 -10.05
CA PRO A 159 13.44 -24.92 -11.37
C PRO A 159 12.63 -26.21 -11.34
#